data_19611d8a3883519a980416e1a05db3c1
#
_entry.id   19611d8a3883519a980416e1a05db3c1
#
_cell.length_a   1.000
_cell.length_b   1.000
_cell.length_c   1.000
_cell.angle_alpha   90.00
_cell.angle_beta   90.00
_cell.angle_gamma   90.00
#
_symmetry.space_group_name_H-M   'P 1'
#
loop_
_entity.id
_entity.type
_entity.pdbx_description
1 polymer ?
#
loop_
_entity_poly.entity_id
_entity_poly.type
_entity_poly.pdbx_seq_one_letter_code
_entity_poly.pdbx_strand_id
1 'polypeptide(L)'
;MKKQKKINKFLYYGVLCTWGIVNTLMGLLVALFMLITGHKPKRFGPMIYFVVNKEWGWGVNFSFIMVITKDCENDFHVLSHEYGHSLQNMIFGVFHLFLVDIPSAIRYWYREFMWYIGKGKDLPDYDAIWFEGTATKYGMEYADRNWISGGNN
;
A
#
# COMPACT_ATOMS: atom_id res chain seq x y z
N MET A 1 -20.87 -14.08 -6.93
CA MET A 1 -19.48 -13.54 -6.94
C MET A 1 -19.50 -12.20 -7.63
N LYS A 2 -19.08 -11.10 -6.97
CA LYS A 2 -18.91 -9.80 -7.66
C LYS A 2 -17.76 -9.94 -8.66
N LYS A 3 -18.01 -9.55 -9.92
CA LYS A 3 -16.98 -9.55 -10.96
C LYS A 3 -15.89 -8.55 -10.57
N GLN A 4 -14.66 -9.03 -10.45
CA GLN A 4 -13.50 -8.21 -10.11
C GLN A 4 -13.29 -7.15 -11.18
N LYS A 5 -13.06 -5.91 -10.76
CA LYS A 5 -12.74 -4.81 -11.65
C LYS A 5 -11.28 -4.91 -12.10
N LYS A 6 -10.99 -4.56 -13.34
CA LYS A 6 -9.64 -4.55 -13.90
C LYS A 6 -9.27 -3.14 -14.33
N ILE A 7 -8.05 -2.72 -14.00
CA ILE A 7 -7.48 -1.46 -14.48
C ILE A 7 -6.52 -1.77 -15.64
N ASN A 8 -6.59 -0.96 -16.67
CA ASN A 8 -5.60 -1.01 -17.75
C ASN A 8 -4.23 -0.64 -17.21
N LYS A 9 -3.24 -1.53 -17.33
CA LYS A 9 -1.89 -1.32 -16.81
C LYS A 9 -1.21 -0.08 -17.40
N PHE A 10 -1.42 0.20 -18.69
CA PHE A 10 -0.85 1.39 -19.34
C PHE A 10 -1.40 2.68 -18.70
N LEU A 11 -2.72 2.75 -18.51
CA LEU A 11 -3.36 3.87 -17.82
C LEU A 11 -2.87 4.00 -16.39
N TYR A 12 -2.77 2.89 -15.66
CA TYR A 12 -2.30 2.85 -14.28
C TYR A 12 -0.91 3.48 -14.13
N TYR A 13 0.08 2.98 -14.86
CA TYR A 13 1.43 3.53 -14.79
C TYR A 13 1.53 4.93 -15.37
N GLY A 14 0.81 5.23 -16.47
CA GLY A 14 0.77 6.55 -17.07
C GLY A 14 0.30 7.63 -16.10
N VAL A 15 -0.80 7.39 -15.38
CA VAL A 15 -1.33 8.32 -14.38
C VAL A 15 -0.38 8.44 -13.18
N LEU A 16 0.16 7.35 -12.67
CA LEU A 16 1.06 7.38 -11.54
C LEU A 16 2.39 8.09 -11.86
N CYS A 17 2.93 7.91 -13.07
CA CYS A 17 4.17 8.56 -13.49
C CYS A 17 4.01 10.03 -13.91
N THR A 18 2.79 10.54 -14.04
CA THR A 18 2.50 11.94 -14.38
C THR A 18 1.80 12.64 -13.23
N TRP A 19 0.53 12.35 -13.01
CA TRP A 19 -0.29 12.96 -11.97
C TRP A 19 0.13 12.54 -10.54
N GLY A 20 0.50 11.28 -10.33
CA GLY A 20 1.00 10.73 -9.06
C GLY A 20 2.52 10.82 -8.90
N ILE A 21 3.20 11.71 -9.63
CA ILE A 21 4.68 11.73 -9.76
C ILE A 21 5.41 11.87 -8.43
N VAL A 22 4.88 12.60 -7.45
CA VAL A 22 5.53 12.82 -6.15
C VAL A 22 5.75 11.49 -5.43
N ASN A 23 4.69 10.69 -5.26
CA ASN A 23 4.79 9.38 -4.62
C ASN A 23 5.57 8.39 -5.48
N THR A 24 5.50 8.52 -6.80
CA THR A 24 6.28 7.68 -7.73
C THR A 24 7.77 7.90 -7.56
N LEU A 25 8.24 9.16 -7.47
CA LEU A 25 9.65 9.46 -7.21
C LEU A 25 10.10 8.97 -5.84
N MET A 26 9.29 9.17 -4.80
CA MET A 26 9.56 8.61 -3.46
C MET A 26 9.69 7.08 -3.51
N GLY A 27 8.76 6.40 -4.18
CA GLY A 27 8.79 4.95 -4.34
C GLY A 27 10.03 4.45 -5.09
N LEU A 28 10.45 5.14 -6.14
CA LEU A 28 11.67 4.79 -6.87
C LEU A 28 12.93 4.94 -6.00
N LEU A 29 13.01 5.97 -5.17
CA LEU A 29 14.12 6.14 -4.20
C LEU A 29 14.11 5.01 -3.15
N VAL A 30 12.92 4.66 -2.63
CA VAL A 30 12.76 3.53 -1.70
C VAL A 30 13.16 2.22 -2.37
N ALA A 31 12.73 1.98 -3.61
CA ALA A 31 13.10 0.77 -4.36
C ALA A 31 14.62 0.67 -4.57
N LEU A 32 15.26 1.78 -4.95
CA LEU A 32 16.71 1.84 -5.09
C LEU A 32 17.42 1.49 -3.77
N PHE A 33 17.00 2.08 -2.66
CA PHE A 33 17.53 1.76 -1.34
C PHE A 33 17.36 0.29 -0.99
N MET A 34 16.17 -0.29 -1.23
CA MET A 34 15.90 -1.70 -0.97
C MET A 34 16.78 -2.63 -1.81
N LEU A 35 17.03 -2.28 -3.08
CA LEU A 35 17.93 -3.04 -3.96
C LEU A 35 19.38 -2.98 -3.48
N ILE A 36 19.87 -1.80 -3.09
CA ILE A 36 21.24 -1.60 -2.57
C ILE A 36 21.44 -2.40 -1.27
N THR A 37 20.41 -2.50 -0.44
CA THR A 37 20.44 -3.29 0.81
C THR A 37 20.17 -4.78 0.61
N GLY A 38 20.10 -5.26 -0.64
CA GLY A 38 20.02 -6.68 -0.99
C GLY A 38 18.60 -7.28 -0.95
N HIS A 39 17.56 -6.46 -0.79
CA HIS A 39 16.18 -6.94 -0.82
C HIS A 39 15.74 -7.23 -2.26
N LYS A 40 15.14 -8.39 -2.47
CA LYS A 40 14.66 -8.79 -3.81
C LYS A 40 13.26 -8.25 -4.07
N PRO A 41 13.01 -7.65 -5.26
CA PRO A 41 11.68 -7.21 -5.64
C PRO A 41 10.76 -8.41 -5.90
N LYS A 42 9.53 -8.32 -5.44
CA LYS A 42 8.44 -9.25 -5.71
C LYS A 42 7.30 -8.51 -6.40
N ARG A 43 6.29 -9.24 -6.89
CA ARG A 43 5.15 -8.65 -7.58
C ARG A 43 3.84 -9.05 -6.94
N PHE A 44 2.93 -8.07 -6.88
CA PHE A 44 1.53 -8.26 -6.56
C PHE A 44 0.70 -7.51 -7.62
N GLY A 45 0.27 -8.21 -8.65
CA GLY A 45 -0.36 -7.62 -9.82
C GLY A 45 0.51 -6.56 -10.50
N PRO A 46 0.06 -5.29 -10.57
CA PRO A 46 0.84 -4.20 -11.12
C PRO A 46 1.86 -3.60 -10.14
N MET A 47 1.81 -4.00 -8.85
CA MET A 47 2.70 -3.50 -7.81
C MET A 47 4.02 -4.23 -7.77
N ILE A 48 5.07 -3.52 -7.39
CA ILE A 48 6.36 -4.09 -6.97
C ILE A 48 6.45 -3.95 -5.45
N TYR A 49 6.82 -5.02 -4.75
CA TYR A 49 6.99 -4.94 -3.32
C TYR A 49 8.31 -5.54 -2.83
N PHE A 50 8.76 -5.04 -1.69
CA PHE A 50 9.92 -5.50 -0.97
C PHE A 50 9.52 -5.97 0.42
N VAL A 51 10.17 -7.02 0.91
CA VAL A 51 9.89 -7.58 2.24
C VAL A 51 11.06 -7.25 3.16
N VAL A 52 10.78 -6.57 4.26
CA VAL A 52 11.75 -6.36 5.34
C VAL A 52 11.61 -7.47 6.38
N ASN A 53 12.75 -7.94 6.88
CA ASN A 53 12.79 -9.06 7.84
C ASN A 53 12.43 -8.57 9.27
N LYS A 54 11.21 -8.10 9.43
CA LYS A 54 10.58 -7.67 10.68
C LYS A 54 9.18 -8.26 10.75
N GLU A 55 8.67 -8.44 11.96
CA GLU A 55 7.33 -8.99 12.24
C GLU A 55 6.52 -7.95 13.03
N TRP A 56 6.25 -6.83 12.37
CA TRP A 56 5.56 -5.68 12.97
C TRP A 56 4.15 -5.46 12.41
N GLY A 57 3.71 -6.31 11.50
CA GLY A 57 2.33 -6.31 10.99
C GLY A 57 1.96 -5.09 10.15
N TRP A 58 2.89 -4.50 9.39
CA TRP A 58 2.60 -3.31 8.59
C TRP A 58 3.08 -3.39 7.13
N GLY A 59 2.46 -2.56 6.30
CA GLY A 59 2.88 -2.21 4.98
C GLY A 59 2.94 -0.69 4.81
N VAL A 60 3.61 -0.23 3.78
CA VAL A 60 3.61 1.17 3.33
C VAL A 60 3.67 1.22 1.82
N ASN A 61 2.88 2.11 1.25
CA ASN A 61 2.79 2.32 -0.19
C ASN A 61 3.47 3.62 -0.62
N PHE A 62 4.14 3.55 -1.76
CA PHE A 62 4.68 4.68 -2.50
C PHE A 62 4.34 4.49 -3.98
N SER A 63 3.16 4.90 -4.41
CA SER A 63 2.67 4.72 -5.77
C SER A 63 2.50 3.24 -6.15
N PHE A 64 3.25 2.71 -7.11
CA PHE A 64 3.24 1.28 -7.48
C PHE A 64 4.36 0.47 -6.79
N ILE A 65 5.04 1.05 -5.80
CA ILE A 65 6.05 0.39 -4.98
C ILE A 65 5.55 0.33 -3.55
N MET A 66 5.70 -0.82 -2.90
CA MET A 66 5.37 -0.96 -1.49
C MET A 66 6.46 -1.73 -0.74
N VAL A 67 6.56 -1.47 0.54
CA VAL A 67 7.40 -2.23 1.48
C VAL A 67 6.48 -2.81 2.54
N ILE A 68 6.66 -4.10 2.83
CA ILE A 68 5.87 -4.81 3.83
C ILE A 68 6.78 -5.58 4.79
N THR A 69 6.29 -5.88 5.97
CA THR A 69 6.96 -6.76 6.91
C THR A 69 6.74 -8.23 6.54
N LYS A 70 7.63 -9.10 7.02
CA LYS A 70 7.66 -10.51 6.63
C LYS A 70 6.40 -11.28 7.00
N ASP A 71 5.80 -10.97 8.13
CA ASP A 71 4.53 -11.54 8.58
C ASP A 71 3.34 -11.19 7.68
N CYS A 72 3.44 -10.09 6.91
CA CYS A 72 2.43 -9.65 5.94
C CYS A 72 2.68 -10.15 4.51
N GLU A 73 3.76 -10.88 4.24
CA GLU A 73 4.22 -11.21 2.88
C GLU A 73 3.16 -11.94 2.03
N ASN A 74 2.34 -12.78 2.65
CA ASN A 74 1.28 -13.53 1.96
C ASN A 74 -0.12 -13.13 2.44
N ASP A 75 -0.23 -12.02 3.16
CA ASP A 75 -1.51 -11.51 3.61
C ASP A 75 -2.19 -10.73 2.48
N PHE A 76 -3.23 -11.33 1.90
CA PHE A 76 -4.00 -10.71 0.83
C PHE A 76 -4.64 -9.40 1.28
N HIS A 77 -5.07 -9.29 2.54
CA HIS A 77 -5.70 -8.07 3.04
C HIS A 77 -4.70 -6.91 3.03
N VAL A 78 -3.52 -7.11 3.62
CA VAL A 78 -2.46 -6.08 3.66
C VAL A 78 -2.01 -5.69 2.25
N LEU A 79 -1.69 -6.68 1.39
CA LEU A 79 -1.26 -6.42 0.02
C LEU A 79 -2.31 -5.66 -0.80
N SER A 80 -3.59 -6.03 -0.62
CA SER A 80 -4.69 -5.34 -1.30
C SER A 80 -4.90 -3.93 -0.76
N HIS A 81 -4.77 -3.72 0.55
CA HIS A 81 -4.88 -2.41 1.17
C HIS A 81 -3.82 -1.45 0.62
N GLU A 82 -2.55 -1.88 0.57
CA GLU A 82 -1.47 -1.09 -0.02
C GLU A 82 -1.71 -0.80 -1.51
N TYR A 83 -2.27 -1.76 -2.26
CA TYR A 83 -2.70 -1.51 -3.63
C TYR A 83 -3.83 -0.47 -3.69
N GLY A 84 -4.72 -0.46 -2.71
CA GLY A 84 -5.76 0.57 -2.58
C GLY A 84 -5.20 1.99 -2.43
N HIS A 85 -4.13 2.18 -1.66
CA HIS A 85 -3.42 3.47 -1.58
C HIS A 85 -2.81 3.88 -2.94
N SER A 86 -2.29 2.92 -3.71
CA SER A 86 -1.85 3.21 -5.08
C SER A 86 -3.00 3.69 -5.97
N LEU A 87 -4.20 3.12 -5.84
CA LEU A 87 -5.39 3.58 -6.55
C LEU A 87 -5.86 4.96 -6.09
N GLN A 88 -5.75 5.28 -4.80
CA GLN A 88 -5.99 6.63 -4.30
C GLN A 88 -4.97 7.63 -4.88
N ASN A 89 -3.71 7.24 -5.04
CA ASN A 89 -2.71 8.08 -5.69
C ASN A 89 -3.08 8.40 -7.16
N MET A 90 -3.73 7.49 -7.89
CA MET A 90 -4.29 7.81 -9.21
C MET A 90 -5.39 8.89 -9.15
N ILE A 91 -6.15 8.93 -8.05
CA ILE A 91 -7.24 9.89 -7.88
C ILE A 91 -6.69 11.26 -7.44
N PHE A 92 -5.88 11.28 -6.38
CA PHE A 92 -5.40 12.49 -5.72
C PHE A 92 -4.10 13.04 -6.30
N GLY A 93 -3.33 12.22 -7.00
CA GLY A 93 -2.09 12.62 -7.67
C GLY A 93 -1.08 13.26 -6.73
N VAL A 94 -0.59 14.43 -7.08
CA VAL A 94 0.39 15.19 -6.28
C VAL A 94 -0.10 15.58 -4.89
N PHE A 95 -1.42 15.59 -4.67
CA PHE A 95 -2.01 15.89 -3.37
C PHE A 95 -2.11 14.66 -2.46
N HIS A 96 -1.86 13.45 -2.98
CA HIS A 96 -1.97 12.20 -2.22
C HIS A 96 -1.08 12.23 -0.96
N LEU A 97 0.13 12.75 -1.07
CA LEU A 97 1.05 12.91 0.05
C LEU A 97 0.41 13.63 1.25
N PHE A 98 -0.32 14.72 0.99
CA PHE A 98 -0.93 15.55 2.04
C PHE A 98 -2.29 15.02 2.50
N LEU A 99 -3.06 14.42 1.60
CA LEU A 99 -4.42 13.99 1.89
C LEU A 99 -4.50 12.57 2.47
N VAL A 100 -3.49 11.73 2.18
CA VAL A 100 -3.49 10.32 2.56
C VAL A 100 -2.23 9.95 3.32
N ASP A 101 -1.02 10.09 2.74
CA ASP A 101 0.19 9.51 3.32
C ASP A 101 0.55 10.14 4.66
N ILE A 102 0.57 11.48 4.78
CA ILE A 102 0.85 12.17 6.03
C ILE A 102 -0.23 11.87 7.09
N PRO A 103 -1.54 11.99 6.80
CA PRO A 103 -2.58 11.59 7.75
C PRO A 103 -2.52 10.12 8.18
N SER A 104 -2.21 9.19 7.26
CA SER A 104 -2.05 7.77 7.55
C SER A 104 -0.85 7.54 8.48
N ALA A 105 0.29 8.15 8.21
CA ALA A 105 1.46 8.07 9.07
C ALA A 105 1.19 8.64 10.48
N ILE A 106 0.52 9.79 10.58
CA ILE A 106 0.12 10.38 11.88
C ILE A 106 -0.81 9.42 12.62
N ARG A 107 -1.80 8.85 11.94
CA ARG A 107 -2.73 7.89 12.52
C ARG A 107 -2.01 6.63 13.01
N TYR A 108 -1.08 6.08 12.23
CA TYR A 108 -0.29 4.93 12.62
C TYR A 108 0.47 5.21 13.94
N TRP A 109 1.25 6.30 14.01
CA TRP A 109 2.02 6.65 15.20
C TRP A 109 1.15 6.99 16.41
N TYR A 110 -0.01 7.64 16.18
CA TYR A 110 -0.99 7.88 17.23
C TYR A 110 -1.51 6.56 17.82
N ARG A 111 -1.82 5.57 16.98
CA ARG A 111 -2.29 4.26 17.44
C ARG A 111 -1.21 3.49 18.19
N GLU A 112 0.03 3.50 17.70
CA GLU A 112 1.18 2.91 18.40
C GLU A 112 1.36 3.54 19.80
N PHE A 113 1.30 4.86 19.90
CA PHE A 113 1.37 5.57 21.18
C PHE A 113 0.22 5.18 22.10
N MET A 114 -1.01 5.09 21.61
CA MET A 114 -2.18 4.68 22.40
C MET A 114 -2.04 3.23 22.92
N TRP A 115 -1.49 2.33 22.12
CA TRP A 115 -1.16 0.98 22.59
C TRP A 115 -0.07 1.00 23.65
N TYR A 116 0.95 1.80 23.47
CA TYR A 116 2.04 1.94 24.44
C TYR A 116 1.55 2.41 25.83
N ILE A 117 0.60 3.34 25.88
CA ILE A 117 0.01 3.82 27.15
C ILE A 117 -1.17 2.98 27.67
N GLY A 118 -1.44 1.82 27.07
CA GLY A 118 -2.47 0.88 27.51
C GLY A 118 -3.91 1.25 27.12
N LYS A 119 -4.12 2.25 26.25
CA LYS A 119 -5.44 2.72 25.75
C LYS A 119 -5.77 2.25 24.33
N GLY A 120 -4.98 1.35 23.78
CA GLY A 120 -5.16 0.87 22.40
C GLY A 120 -6.47 0.13 22.14
N LYS A 121 -7.04 -0.52 23.18
CA LYS A 121 -8.28 -1.30 23.05
C LYS A 121 -9.53 -0.47 22.77
N ASP A 122 -9.51 0.81 23.14
CA ASP A 122 -10.64 1.73 22.97
C ASP A 122 -10.62 2.45 21.62
N LEU A 123 -9.62 2.17 20.79
CA LEU A 123 -9.50 2.78 19.48
C LEU A 123 -10.48 2.16 18.48
N PRO A 124 -11.11 2.98 17.61
CA PRO A 124 -11.91 2.46 16.52
C PRO A 124 -11.04 1.63 15.55
N ASP A 125 -11.69 0.79 14.74
CA ASP A 125 -11.01 -0.01 13.72
C ASP A 125 -10.10 0.86 12.85
N TYR A 126 -9.01 0.26 12.36
CA TYR A 126 -8.03 0.99 11.53
C TYR A 126 -8.70 1.62 10.31
N ASP A 127 -9.59 0.90 9.66
CA ASP A 127 -10.33 1.31 8.47
C ASP A 127 -11.52 2.25 8.74
N ALA A 128 -11.76 2.65 10.00
CA ALA A 128 -12.88 3.55 10.33
C ALA A 128 -12.70 4.98 9.79
N ILE A 129 -11.49 5.38 9.43
CA ILE A 129 -11.22 6.69 8.80
C ILE A 129 -11.28 6.56 7.28
N TRP A 130 -11.76 7.61 6.61
CA TRP A 130 -12.11 7.57 5.19
C TRP A 130 -10.96 7.14 4.26
N PHE A 131 -9.73 7.60 4.49
CA PHE A 131 -8.60 7.28 3.62
C PHE A 131 -8.14 5.82 3.78
N GLU A 132 -8.17 5.25 4.99
CA GLU A 132 -7.86 3.84 5.21
C GLU A 132 -9.00 2.94 4.72
N GLY A 133 -10.24 3.27 5.08
CA GLY A 133 -11.41 2.49 4.64
C GLY A 133 -11.60 2.49 3.12
N THR A 134 -11.32 3.60 2.44
CA THR A 134 -11.37 3.61 0.98
C THR A 134 -10.20 2.89 0.33
N ALA A 135 -9.01 2.89 0.92
CA ALA A 135 -7.89 2.07 0.46
C ALA A 135 -8.25 0.58 0.52
N THR A 136 -8.70 0.09 1.67
CA THR A 136 -9.18 -1.31 1.82
C THR A 136 -10.27 -1.62 0.79
N LYS A 137 -11.28 -0.76 0.64
CA LYS A 137 -12.38 -0.96 -0.31
C LYS A 137 -11.87 -1.08 -1.75
N TYR A 138 -11.07 -0.14 -2.21
CA TYR A 138 -10.54 -0.15 -3.58
C TYR A 138 -9.61 -1.33 -3.79
N GLY A 139 -8.70 -1.59 -2.85
CA GLY A 139 -7.81 -2.72 -2.93
C GLY A 139 -8.56 -4.05 -3.08
N MET A 140 -9.53 -4.32 -2.22
CA MET A 140 -10.35 -5.53 -2.28
C MET A 140 -11.22 -5.62 -3.55
N GLU A 141 -11.60 -4.51 -4.15
CA GLU A 141 -12.42 -4.47 -5.36
C GLU A 141 -11.60 -4.75 -6.64
N TYR A 142 -10.32 -4.37 -6.65
CA TYR A 142 -9.46 -4.42 -7.83
C TYR A 142 -8.31 -5.44 -7.75
N ALA A 143 -7.91 -5.91 -6.54
CA ALA A 143 -6.85 -6.90 -6.39
C ALA A 143 -7.33 -8.33 -6.68
N ASP A 144 -6.50 -9.15 -7.32
CA ASP A 144 -6.78 -10.56 -7.59
C ASP A 144 -6.00 -11.47 -6.62
N ARG A 145 -6.70 -12.40 -5.96
CA ARG A 145 -6.09 -13.37 -5.05
C ARG A 145 -5.02 -14.24 -5.72
N ASN A 146 -5.14 -14.45 -7.02
CA ASN A 146 -4.16 -15.20 -7.80
C ASN A 146 -2.79 -14.47 -7.88
N TRP A 147 -2.70 -13.18 -7.54
CA TRP A 147 -1.43 -12.45 -7.52
C TRP A 147 -0.48 -12.90 -6.40
N ILE A 148 -1.00 -13.48 -5.29
CA ILE A 148 -0.15 -14.04 -4.21
C ILE A 148 0.54 -15.32 -4.66
N SER A 149 -0.11 -16.15 -5.43
CA SER A 149 0.40 -17.48 -5.82
C SER A 149 1.43 -17.43 -6.98
N GLY A 150 1.94 -16.24 -7.32
CA GLY A 150 2.97 -16.10 -8.36
C GLY A 150 2.46 -16.36 -9.78
N GLY A 151 1.17 -16.19 -10.01
CA GLY A 151 0.58 -16.23 -11.34
C GLY A 151 1.13 -15.10 -12.21
N ASN A 152 2.28 -15.35 -12.84
CA ASN A 152 2.79 -14.57 -13.95
C ASN A 152 1.82 -14.76 -15.13
N ASN A 153 1.01 -13.72 -15.41
CA ASN A 153 0.41 -13.52 -16.72
C ASN A 153 0.63 -12.08 -17.17
#